data_a0f054b586cf0160e7bd825788f4a642
#
_entry.id   a0f054b586cf0160e7bd825788f4a642
#
_cell.length_a   1.000
_cell.length_b   1.000
_cell.length_c   1.000
_cell.angle_alpha   90.00
_cell.angle_beta   90.00
_cell.angle_gamma   90.00
#
_symmetry.space_group_name_H-M   'P 1'
#
loop_
_entity.id
_entity.type
_entity.pdbx_description
1 polymer ?
#
loop_
_entity_poly.entity_id
_entity_poly.type
_entity_poly.pdbx_seq_one_letter_code
_entity_poly.pdbx_strand_id
1 'polypeptide(L)'
;ISAIDASEPLRGPAGSKVVLTIVRDGKPKPFDVSLTRQTIRVTSVRSRLLEPGYGYIRLSTFQADTGSDFQKHVQQLQKQSGGQLKGLVLDLRSNPGGLLTAAVQVADDLLEKGNIVSTRGRISISDARFDATPGDLLKGAPVVVLADAGSASASEVLAGALRDNKRARVVGSRTFGKGSVQTVLPLDNGDSVKLTTARYYTPSGKSIQATGIVPDVELKPAATPADDALPASLSDYSEATLPGHLRGDDEGTEGYRAGAVLPGDGPINDALAELKNPGSVAARLKAEAAKADAAKAAKAAAAKPE
;
A
#
# COMPACT_ATOMS: atom_id res chain seq x y z
N ILE A 1 6.54 -21.19 -22.20
CA ILE A 1 7.10 -19.82 -22.25
C ILE A 1 6.57 -19.11 -21.02
N SER A 2 7.45 -18.52 -20.21
CA SER A 2 7.02 -17.73 -19.06
C SER A 2 6.34 -16.42 -19.52
N ALA A 3 5.54 -15.78 -18.67
CA ALA A 3 4.94 -14.48 -18.98
C ALA A 3 6.00 -13.39 -19.25
N ILE A 4 7.18 -13.55 -18.65
CA ILE A 4 8.32 -12.65 -18.86
C ILE A 4 8.88 -12.85 -20.27
N ASP A 5 9.15 -14.10 -20.68
CA ASP A 5 9.67 -14.43 -22.01
C ASP A 5 8.71 -14.02 -23.13
N ALA A 6 7.40 -14.11 -22.86
CA ALA A 6 6.36 -13.66 -23.80
C ALA A 6 6.30 -12.12 -23.92
N SER A 7 6.66 -11.38 -22.86
CA SER A 7 6.58 -9.92 -22.86
C SER A 7 7.78 -9.22 -23.50
N GLU A 8 8.96 -9.84 -23.50
CA GLU A 8 10.18 -9.28 -24.06
C GLU A 8 10.06 -8.88 -25.53
N PRO A 9 9.54 -9.74 -26.46
CA PRO A 9 9.37 -9.37 -27.86
C PRO A 9 8.34 -8.26 -28.09
N LEU A 10 7.44 -8.00 -27.09
CA LEU A 10 6.45 -6.93 -27.19
C LEU A 10 7.09 -5.55 -26.96
N ARG A 11 8.20 -5.49 -26.23
CA ARG A 11 8.92 -4.24 -25.93
C ARG A 11 9.73 -3.79 -27.15
N GLY A 12 10.01 -2.50 -27.20
CA GLY A 12 10.82 -1.87 -28.23
C GLY A 12 10.68 -0.36 -28.24
N PRO A 13 11.44 0.35 -29.11
CA PRO A 13 11.39 1.80 -29.19
C PRO A 13 9.98 2.32 -29.50
N ALA A 14 9.59 3.43 -28.88
CA ALA A 14 8.32 4.11 -29.18
C ALA A 14 8.28 4.47 -30.68
N GLY A 15 7.12 4.29 -31.31
CA GLY A 15 6.92 4.50 -32.75
C GLY A 15 7.25 3.26 -33.62
N SER A 16 7.96 2.25 -33.10
CA SER A 16 8.21 1.01 -33.84
C SER A 16 6.95 0.12 -33.89
N LYS A 17 6.85 -0.72 -34.92
CA LYS A 17 5.72 -1.62 -35.10
C LYS A 17 6.03 -3.01 -34.55
N VAL A 18 5.00 -3.69 -34.04
CA VAL A 18 5.00 -5.12 -33.72
C VAL A 18 3.76 -5.75 -34.33
N VAL A 19 3.90 -6.95 -34.87
CA VAL A 19 2.79 -7.73 -35.39
C VAL A 19 2.55 -8.91 -34.46
N LEU A 20 1.32 -9.08 -34.00
CA LEU A 20 0.89 -10.16 -33.13
C LEU A 20 -0.06 -11.05 -33.88
N THR A 21 0.25 -12.34 -33.99
CA THR A 21 -0.70 -13.35 -34.47
C THR A 21 -1.56 -13.82 -33.30
N ILE A 22 -2.85 -13.53 -33.36
CA ILE A 22 -3.81 -13.80 -32.29
C ILE A 22 -4.67 -15.00 -32.64
N VAL A 23 -4.79 -15.94 -31.70
CA VAL A 23 -5.78 -17.00 -31.70
C VAL A 23 -6.90 -16.59 -30.75
N ARG A 24 -8.15 -16.66 -31.19
CA ARG A 24 -9.33 -16.27 -30.42
C ARG A 24 -10.47 -17.23 -30.62
N ASP A 25 -11.12 -17.64 -29.54
CA ASP A 25 -12.32 -18.48 -29.61
C ASP A 25 -13.40 -17.81 -30.47
N GLY A 26 -14.06 -18.62 -31.31
CA GLY A 26 -15.06 -18.12 -32.27
C GLY A 26 -14.48 -17.56 -33.56
N LYS A 27 -13.15 -17.53 -33.75
CA LYS A 27 -12.49 -17.24 -35.04
C LYS A 27 -11.88 -18.51 -35.64
N PRO A 28 -12.20 -18.86 -36.92
CA PRO A 28 -11.77 -20.14 -37.51
C PRO A 28 -10.27 -20.20 -37.83
N LYS A 29 -9.57 -19.06 -37.86
CA LYS A 29 -8.14 -18.99 -38.16
C LYS A 29 -7.47 -17.90 -37.32
N PRO A 30 -6.16 -18.07 -36.99
CA PRO A 30 -5.36 -17.00 -36.44
C PRO A 30 -5.38 -15.77 -37.35
N PHE A 31 -5.28 -14.57 -36.76
CA PHE A 31 -5.22 -13.30 -37.50
C PHE A 31 -4.16 -12.39 -36.95
N ASP A 32 -3.56 -11.59 -37.82
CA ASP A 32 -2.50 -10.68 -37.45
C ASP A 32 -3.06 -9.30 -37.05
N VAL A 33 -2.49 -8.75 -35.95
CA VAL A 33 -2.75 -7.40 -35.49
C VAL A 33 -1.45 -6.62 -35.45
N SER A 34 -1.37 -5.56 -36.24
CA SER A 34 -0.23 -4.64 -36.25
C SER A 34 -0.44 -3.53 -35.22
N LEU A 35 0.48 -3.40 -34.27
CA LEU A 35 0.44 -2.38 -33.21
C LEU A 35 1.66 -1.46 -33.34
N THR A 36 1.47 -0.18 -33.07
CA THR A 36 2.58 0.76 -32.93
C THR A 36 2.91 0.92 -31.47
N ARG A 37 4.15 0.68 -31.09
CA ARG A 37 4.62 0.83 -29.70
C ARG A 37 4.56 2.30 -29.29
N GLN A 38 4.09 2.53 -28.09
CA GLN A 38 4.02 3.86 -27.48
C GLN A 38 4.55 3.77 -26.04
N THR A 39 5.02 4.90 -25.53
CA THR A 39 5.33 4.99 -24.08
C THR A 39 4.02 4.94 -23.31
N ILE A 40 3.84 3.86 -22.53
CA ILE A 40 2.67 3.70 -21.67
C ILE A 40 2.97 4.38 -20.34
N ARG A 41 2.22 5.42 -20.01
CA ARG A 41 2.21 6.00 -18.66
C ARG A 41 1.22 5.24 -17.82
N VAL A 42 1.72 4.54 -16.80
CA VAL A 42 0.86 3.89 -15.81
C VAL A 42 0.44 4.97 -14.80
N THR A 43 -0.86 5.25 -14.74
CA THR A 43 -1.41 6.20 -13.76
C THR A 43 -1.25 5.65 -12.36
N SER A 44 -0.38 6.28 -11.56
CA SER A 44 -0.13 5.88 -10.17
C SER A 44 -1.15 6.47 -9.18
N VAL A 45 -1.85 7.54 -9.55
CA VAL A 45 -2.82 8.26 -8.71
C VAL A 45 -4.20 8.21 -9.35
N ARG A 46 -5.21 7.83 -8.57
CA ARG A 46 -6.63 7.92 -8.95
C ARG A 46 -7.41 8.53 -7.82
N SER A 47 -8.43 9.34 -8.14
CA SER A 47 -9.24 9.99 -7.12
C SER A 47 -10.71 10.06 -7.48
N ARG A 48 -11.54 10.16 -6.45
CA ARG A 48 -12.98 10.44 -6.57
C ARG A 48 -13.50 11.04 -5.26
N LEU A 49 -14.62 11.71 -5.28
CA LEU A 49 -15.39 11.98 -4.08
C LEU A 49 -16.14 10.71 -3.67
N LEU A 50 -16.10 10.36 -2.39
CA LEU A 50 -16.94 9.30 -1.80
C LEU A 50 -18.31 9.86 -1.43
N GLU A 51 -18.30 11.05 -0.82
CA GLU A 51 -19.47 11.85 -0.43
C GLU A 51 -19.10 13.34 -0.56
N PRO A 52 -20.06 14.27 -0.51
CA PRO A 52 -19.77 15.70 -0.54
C PRO A 52 -18.81 16.13 0.56
N GLY A 53 -17.62 16.58 0.16
CA GLY A 53 -16.55 16.98 1.06
C GLY A 53 -15.57 15.88 1.46
N TYR A 54 -15.82 14.61 1.16
CA TYR A 54 -14.94 13.51 1.52
C TYR A 54 -14.25 12.94 0.28
N GLY A 55 -12.93 13.17 0.20
CA GLY A 55 -12.10 12.71 -0.90
C GLY A 55 -11.59 11.28 -0.70
N TYR A 56 -11.32 10.63 -1.81
CA TYR A 56 -10.60 9.37 -1.88
C TYR A 56 -9.50 9.48 -2.91
N ILE A 57 -8.28 9.12 -2.52
CA ILE A 57 -7.13 9.02 -3.42
C ILE A 57 -6.51 7.64 -3.25
N ARG A 58 -6.34 6.93 -4.37
CA ARG A 58 -5.58 5.68 -4.41
C ARG A 58 -4.22 5.94 -5.03
N LEU A 59 -3.18 5.49 -4.34
CA LEU A 59 -1.82 5.39 -4.86
C LEU A 59 -1.52 3.92 -5.12
N SER A 60 -1.30 3.55 -6.38
CA SER A 60 -1.02 2.15 -6.76
C SER A 60 0.47 1.80 -6.72
N THR A 61 1.34 2.81 -6.85
CA THR A 61 2.80 2.72 -6.78
C THR A 61 3.37 4.12 -6.62
N PHE A 62 4.67 4.24 -6.31
CA PHE A 62 5.37 5.51 -6.24
C PHE A 62 6.32 5.69 -7.41
N GLN A 63 5.95 6.54 -8.36
CA GLN A 63 6.73 6.93 -9.53
C GLN A 63 7.23 8.38 -9.37
N ALA A 64 8.09 8.85 -10.28
CA ALA A 64 8.68 10.18 -10.20
C ALA A 64 7.63 11.32 -10.20
N ASP A 65 6.51 11.11 -10.87
CA ASP A 65 5.41 12.07 -11.01
C ASP A 65 4.30 11.90 -9.96
N THR A 66 4.34 10.85 -9.11
CA THR A 66 3.27 10.55 -8.15
C THR A 66 2.99 11.70 -7.19
N GLY A 67 4.02 12.36 -6.66
CA GLY A 67 3.84 13.50 -5.76
C GLY A 67 3.10 14.67 -6.44
N SER A 68 3.57 15.10 -7.61
CA SER A 68 2.92 16.18 -8.37
C SER A 68 1.50 15.81 -8.81
N ASP A 69 1.25 14.56 -9.14
CA ASP A 69 -0.09 14.11 -9.51
C ASP A 69 -1.00 14.02 -8.28
N PHE A 70 -0.48 13.61 -7.12
CA PHE A 70 -1.21 13.67 -5.85
C PHE A 70 -1.70 15.10 -5.56
N GLN A 71 -0.84 16.11 -5.67
CA GLN A 71 -1.21 17.53 -5.48
C GLN A 71 -2.34 17.96 -6.45
N LYS A 72 -2.23 17.61 -7.73
CA LYS A 72 -3.28 17.90 -8.74
C LYS A 72 -4.61 17.25 -8.37
N HIS A 73 -4.57 15.98 -7.92
CA HIS A 73 -5.77 15.25 -7.52
C HIS A 73 -6.42 15.83 -6.27
N VAL A 74 -5.64 16.29 -5.27
CA VAL A 74 -6.15 17.01 -4.11
C VAL A 74 -6.85 18.29 -4.53
N GLN A 75 -6.22 19.12 -5.38
CA GLN A 75 -6.80 20.37 -5.89
C GLN A 75 -8.09 20.11 -6.69
N GLN A 76 -8.12 19.06 -7.51
CA GLN A 76 -9.31 18.67 -8.25
C GLN A 76 -10.46 18.27 -7.34
N LEU A 77 -10.19 17.47 -6.29
CA LEU A 77 -11.20 17.08 -5.31
C LEU A 77 -11.73 18.29 -4.53
N GLN A 78 -10.86 19.20 -4.12
CA GLN A 78 -11.25 20.45 -3.47
C GLN A 78 -12.16 21.28 -4.35
N LYS A 79 -11.83 21.43 -5.65
CA LYS A 79 -12.67 22.14 -6.62
C LYS A 79 -14.03 21.45 -6.79
N GLN A 80 -14.06 20.13 -6.92
CA GLN A 80 -15.31 19.35 -7.04
C GLN A 80 -16.17 19.44 -5.77
N SER A 81 -15.54 19.59 -4.62
CA SER A 81 -16.22 19.73 -3.31
C SER A 81 -16.73 21.14 -3.04
N GLY A 82 -16.43 22.11 -3.91
CA GLY A 82 -16.77 23.51 -3.71
C GLY A 82 -15.86 24.23 -2.71
N GLY A 83 -14.72 23.66 -2.38
CA GLY A 83 -13.74 24.22 -1.45
C GLY A 83 -12.93 23.16 -0.71
N GLN A 84 -12.52 23.47 0.50
CA GLN A 84 -11.71 22.57 1.33
C GLN A 84 -12.43 21.24 1.60
N LEU A 85 -11.68 20.13 1.53
CA LEU A 85 -12.20 18.83 1.90
C LEU A 85 -12.45 18.75 3.42
N LYS A 86 -13.49 18.02 3.79
CA LYS A 86 -13.81 17.67 5.20
C LYS A 86 -12.94 16.51 5.69
N GLY A 87 -12.37 15.73 4.78
CA GLY A 87 -11.48 14.62 5.07
C GLY A 87 -11.06 13.86 3.82
N LEU A 88 -10.02 13.04 3.97
CA LEU A 88 -9.41 12.25 2.90
C LEU A 88 -9.20 10.80 3.33
N VAL A 89 -9.64 9.86 2.50
CA VAL A 89 -9.20 8.45 2.54
C VAL A 89 -8.06 8.28 1.53
N LEU A 90 -6.88 7.91 2.02
CA LEU A 90 -5.68 7.63 1.24
C LEU A 90 -5.48 6.11 1.16
N ASP A 91 -5.75 5.52 0.00
CA ASP A 91 -5.72 4.08 -0.21
C ASP A 91 -4.36 3.62 -0.76
N LEU A 92 -3.62 2.87 0.05
CA LEU A 92 -2.33 2.27 -0.25
C LEU A 92 -2.42 0.73 -0.39
N ARG A 93 -3.62 0.15 -0.41
CA ARG A 93 -3.78 -1.31 -0.54
C ARG A 93 -3.13 -1.84 -1.80
N SER A 94 -2.44 -2.97 -1.67
CA SER A 94 -1.70 -3.61 -2.77
C SER A 94 -0.73 -2.68 -3.50
N ASN A 95 -0.19 -1.68 -2.80
CA ASN A 95 0.86 -0.80 -3.31
C ASN A 95 2.23 -1.32 -2.85
N PRO A 96 3.05 -1.92 -3.74
CA PRO A 96 4.33 -2.53 -3.36
C PRO A 96 5.43 -1.51 -3.04
N GLY A 97 5.13 -0.21 -3.09
CA GLY A 97 6.08 0.87 -2.90
C GLY A 97 6.52 1.53 -4.21
N GLY A 98 7.78 1.81 -4.32
CA GLY A 98 8.41 2.52 -5.43
C GLY A 98 9.45 3.53 -4.94
N LEU A 99 9.48 4.71 -5.54
CA LEU A 99 10.45 5.76 -5.20
C LEU A 99 10.17 6.35 -3.81
N LEU A 100 11.18 6.29 -2.94
CA LEU A 100 11.12 6.89 -1.60
C LEU A 100 10.80 8.39 -1.66
N THR A 101 11.46 9.12 -2.57
CA THR A 101 11.29 10.56 -2.72
C THR A 101 9.85 10.96 -3.04
N ALA A 102 9.13 10.15 -3.83
CA ALA A 102 7.72 10.38 -4.12
C ALA A 102 6.82 10.16 -2.89
N ALA A 103 7.12 9.13 -2.08
CA ALA A 103 6.38 8.90 -0.82
C ALA A 103 6.67 10.00 0.21
N VAL A 104 7.93 10.46 0.30
CA VAL A 104 8.31 11.60 1.14
C VAL A 104 7.56 12.86 0.72
N GLN A 105 7.47 13.15 -0.58
CA GLN A 105 6.72 14.29 -1.08
C GLN A 105 5.24 14.23 -0.70
N VAL A 106 4.58 13.09 -0.88
CA VAL A 106 3.17 12.92 -0.48
C VAL A 106 3.00 13.08 1.04
N ALA A 107 3.95 12.59 1.84
CA ALA A 107 3.92 12.79 3.29
C ALA A 107 4.10 14.26 3.66
N ASP A 108 5.03 14.96 3.01
CA ASP A 108 5.27 16.38 3.19
C ASP A 108 4.04 17.24 2.86
N ASP A 109 3.37 16.93 1.75
CA ASP A 109 2.12 17.58 1.31
C ASP A 109 0.95 17.45 2.31
N LEU A 110 1.03 16.51 3.26
CA LEU A 110 0.01 16.25 4.28
C LEU A 110 0.45 16.60 5.70
N LEU A 111 1.70 16.99 5.90
CA LEU A 111 2.28 17.33 7.19
C LEU A 111 2.63 18.81 7.25
N GLU A 112 2.53 19.40 8.43
CA GLU A 112 2.98 20.78 8.68
C GLU A 112 4.40 20.81 9.25
N LYS A 113 4.83 19.72 9.89
CA LYS A 113 6.14 19.54 10.52
C LYS A 113 6.34 18.10 10.95
N GLY A 114 7.55 17.78 11.35
CA GLY A 114 7.91 16.50 11.96
C GLY A 114 8.77 15.63 11.04
N ASN A 115 9.32 14.59 11.58
CA ASN A 115 10.10 13.63 10.79
C ASN A 115 9.17 12.77 9.94
N ILE A 116 9.57 12.51 8.70
CA ILE A 116 8.86 11.62 7.78
C ILE A 116 9.45 10.21 7.87
N VAL A 117 10.76 10.11 7.69
CA VAL A 117 11.49 8.85 7.74
C VAL A 117 12.97 9.11 7.98
N SER A 118 13.65 8.19 8.63
CA SER A 118 15.10 8.15 8.67
C SER A 118 15.63 6.80 8.16
N THR A 119 16.86 6.81 7.65
CA THR A 119 17.60 5.60 7.29
C THR A 119 18.82 5.47 8.17
N ARG A 120 19.19 4.23 8.50
CA ARG A 120 20.43 3.92 9.22
C ARG A 120 21.10 2.72 8.58
N GLY A 121 22.38 2.83 8.26
CA GLY A 121 23.20 1.80 7.68
C GLY A 121 24.38 1.39 8.54
N ARG A 122 25.22 0.50 8.03
CA ARG A 122 26.49 0.14 8.70
C ARG A 122 27.52 1.28 8.66
N ILE A 123 27.43 2.12 7.65
CA ILE A 123 28.31 3.28 7.44
C ILE A 123 27.44 4.52 7.44
N SER A 124 27.92 5.58 8.04
CA SER A 124 27.17 6.83 8.25
C SER A 124 26.72 7.51 6.97
N ILE A 125 27.39 7.27 5.83
CA ILE A 125 26.96 7.79 4.52
C ILE A 125 25.59 7.23 4.07
N SER A 126 25.16 6.11 4.67
CA SER A 126 23.84 5.52 4.42
C SER A 126 22.75 6.09 5.33
N ASP A 127 23.12 6.98 6.27
CA ASP A 127 22.17 7.61 7.16
C ASP A 127 21.58 8.83 6.48
N ALA A 128 20.27 8.91 6.48
CA ALA A 128 19.53 10.04 5.97
C ALA A 128 18.32 10.33 6.85
N ARG A 129 17.87 11.57 6.83
CA ARG A 129 16.68 12.03 7.55
C ARG A 129 15.87 12.93 6.63
N PHE A 130 14.58 12.69 6.57
CA PHE A 130 13.62 13.47 5.82
C PHE A 130 12.60 14.05 6.80
N ASP A 131 12.52 15.35 6.86
CA ASP A 131 11.60 16.09 7.72
C ASP A 131 10.58 16.85 6.86
N ALA A 132 9.38 17.02 7.38
CA ALA A 132 8.33 17.77 6.71
C ALA A 132 8.59 19.27 6.74
N THR A 133 8.18 19.92 5.66
CA THR A 133 8.15 21.38 5.52
C THR A 133 6.71 21.89 5.70
N PRO A 134 6.51 23.15 6.19
CA PRO A 134 5.16 23.70 6.35
C PRO A 134 4.38 23.75 5.04
N GLY A 135 3.12 23.32 5.06
CA GLY A 135 2.26 23.42 3.88
C GLY A 135 1.24 22.30 3.70
N ASP A 136 0.61 21.80 4.77
CA ASP A 136 -0.47 20.81 4.70
C ASP A 136 -1.57 21.23 3.71
N LEU A 137 -1.67 20.54 2.57
CA LEU A 137 -2.63 20.83 1.49
C LEU A 137 -4.08 20.70 1.94
N LEU A 138 -4.33 19.91 2.97
CA LEU A 138 -5.66 19.69 3.53
C LEU A 138 -5.98 20.63 4.70
N LYS A 139 -5.02 21.49 5.10
CA LYS A 139 -5.19 22.47 6.19
C LYS A 139 -5.76 21.86 7.47
N GLY A 140 -5.24 20.68 7.84
CA GLY A 140 -5.65 19.96 9.04
C GLY A 140 -6.90 19.09 8.90
N ALA A 141 -7.55 19.04 7.74
CA ALA A 141 -8.67 18.11 7.56
C ALA A 141 -8.23 16.65 7.82
N PRO A 142 -9.03 15.84 8.53
CA PRO A 142 -8.64 14.49 8.94
C PRO A 142 -8.29 13.59 7.75
N VAL A 143 -7.34 12.68 7.97
CA VAL A 143 -6.89 11.68 6.99
C VAL A 143 -6.99 10.29 7.61
N VAL A 144 -7.46 9.33 6.82
CA VAL A 144 -7.37 7.89 7.10
C VAL A 144 -6.54 7.24 6.01
N VAL A 145 -5.52 6.50 6.40
CA VAL A 145 -4.74 5.66 5.48
C VAL A 145 -5.32 4.26 5.49
N LEU A 146 -5.68 3.74 4.32
CA LEU A 146 -6.13 2.38 4.13
C LEU A 146 -4.96 1.55 3.59
N ALA A 147 -4.54 0.53 4.32
CA ALA A 147 -3.39 -0.32 3.99
C ALA A 147 -3.71 -1.80 4.17
N ASP A 148 -2.96 -2.68 3.51
CA ASP A 148 -3.13 -4.12 3.61
C ASP A 148 -1.79 -4.88 3.46
N ALA A 149 -1.84 -6.21 3.43
CA ALA A 149 -0.66 -7.06 3.26
C ALA A 149 0.14 -6.79 1.98
N GLY A 150 -0.49 -6.22 0.95
CA GLY A 150 0.18 -5.82 -0.29
C GLY A 150 0.84 -4.44 -0.23
N SER A 151 0.65 -3.69 0.86
CA SER A 151 1.31 -2.40 1.09
C SER A 151 2.73 -2.63 1.58
N ALA A 152 3.75 -2.17 0.84
CA ALA A 152 5.14 -2.46 1.14
C ALA A 152 6.07 -1.24 0.93
N SER A 153 7.25 -1.23 1.58
CA SER A 153 8.35 -0.29 1.33
C SER A 153 7.92 1.18 1.45
N ALA A 154 7.97 1.97 0.37
CA ALA A 154 7.59 3.39 0.35
C ALA A 154 6.14 3.63 0.85
N SER A 155 5.22 2.69 0.64
CA SER A 155 3.86 2.74 1.19
C SER A 155 3.87 2.66 2.72
N GLU A 156 4.74 1.83 3.27
CA GLU A 156 4.90 1.68 4.72
C GLU A 156 5.57 2.91 5.34
N VAL A 157 6.51 3.52 4.61
CA VAL A 157 7.11 4.81 5.00
C VAL A 157 6.03 5.89 5.10
N LEU A 158 5.19 6.05 4.08
CA LEU A 158 4.10 7.03 4.08
C LEU A 158 3.09 6.77 5.20
N ALA A 159 2.62 5.53 5.34
CA ALA A 159 1.66 5.15 6.38
C ALA A 159 2.24 5.38 7.79
N GLY A 160 3.50 4.97 8.02
CA GLY A 160 4.20 5.17 9.28
C GLY A 160 4.44 6.65 9.61
N ALA A 161 4.84 7.45 8.60
CA ALA A 161 5.03 8.89 8.76
C ALA A 161 3.76 9.59 9.22
N LEU A 162 2.64 9.34 8.54
CA LEU A 162 1.37 9.99 8.86
C LEU A 162 0.81 9.52 10.21
N ARG A 163 0.93 8.22 10.53
CA ARG A 163 0.47 7.66 11.81
C ARG A 163 1.29 8.21 12.98
N ASP A 164 2.61 8.13 12.93
CA ASP A 164 3.49 8.48 14.04
C ASP A 164 3.47 9.99 14.33
N ASN A 165 3.26 10.81 13.29
CA ASN A 165 2.99 12.25 13.45
C ASN A 165 1.54 12.55 13.88
N LYS A 166 0.70 11.55 14.15
CA LYS A 166 -0.72 11.69 14.51
C LYS A 166 -1.55 12.46 13.48
N ARG A 167 -1.09 12.44 12.23
CA ARG A 167 -1.77 13.10 11.11
C ARG A 167 -2.88 12.26 10.53
N ALA A 168 -2.72 10.93 10.55
CA ALA A 168 -3.71 9.99 10.07
C ALA A 168 -3.81 8.79 10.99
N ARG A 169 -4.98 8.13 10.96
CA ARG A 169 -5.15 6.77 11.47
C ARG A 169 -4.96 5.78 10.33
N VAL A 170 -4.33 4.65 10.63
CA VAL A 170 -4.19 3.54 9.69
C VAL A 170 -5.30 2.54 9.94
N VAL A 171 -6.09 2.28 8.90
CA VAL A 171 -7.19 1.31 8.89
C VAL A 171 -6.84 0.21 7.89
N GLY A 172 -7.12 -1.03 8.22
CA GLY A 172 -6.84 -2.14 7.31
C GLY A 172 -6.21 -3.32 7.98
N SER A 173 -5.23 -3.95 7.35
CA SER A 173 -4.47 -5.05 7.91
C SER A 173 -2.98 -4.73 7.98
N ARG A 174 -2.23 -5.53 8.74
CA ARG A 174 -0.77 -5.39 8.85
C ARG A 174 -0.15 -5.40 7.46
N THR A 175 0.82 -4.51 7.23
CA THR A 175 1.52 -4.39 5.96
C THR A 175 2.66 -5.41 5.82
N PHE A 176 3.31 -5.46 4.67
CA PHE A 176 4.27 -6.49 4.29
C PHE A 176 5.53 -6.56 5.15
N GLY A 177 6.09 -5.40 5.54
CA GLY A 177 7.29 -5.33 6.40
C GLY A 177 8.60 -5.15 5.63
N LYS A 178 8.61 -4.57 4.44
CA LYS A 178 9.85 -4.30 3.70
C LYS A 178 10.47 -2.98 4.14
N GLY A 179 11.34 -3.06 5.14
CA GLY A 179 12.05 -1.92 5.71
C GLY A 179 13.52 -1.79 5.29
N SER A 180 13.98 -2.52 4.28
CA SER A 180 15.35 -2.47 3.78
C SER A 180 15.52 -1.46 2.64
N VAL A 181 16.60 -0.66 2.71
CA VAL A 181 17.04 0.25 1.65
C VAL A 181 18.01 -0.49 0.75
N GLN A 182 17.72 -0.52 -0.56
CA GLN A 182 18.59 -1.13 -1.55
C GLN A 182 19.22 -0.07 -2.42
N THR A 183 20.56 -0.12 -2.54
CA THR A 183 21.34 0.75 -3.40
C THR A 183 21.85 -0.04 -4.61
N VAL A 184 21.69 0.53 -5.79
CA VAL A 184 22.25 -0.02 -7.03
C VAL A 184 23.61 0.64 -7.26
N LEU A 185 24.68 -0.17 -7.27
CA LEU A 185 26.05 0.28 -7.47
C LEU A 185 26.48 -0.16 -8.87
N PRO A 186 26.80 0.78 -9.77
CA PRO A 186 27.36 0.44 -11.08
C PRO A 186 28.77 -0.15 -10.91
N LEU A 187 29.12 -1.10 -11.77
CA LEU A 187 30.42 -1.71 -11.86
C LEU A 187 31.13 -1.24 -13.14
N ASP A 188 32.47 -1.30 -13.15
CA ASP A 188 33.30 -0.82 -14.27
C ASP A 188 33.09 -1.61 -15.58
N ASN A 189 32.55 -2.83 -15.48
CA ASN A 189 32.23 -3.68 -16.63
C ASN A 189 30.86 -3.40 -17.26
N GLY A 190 30.12 -2.39 -16.75
CA GLY A 190 28.78 -2.03 -17.21
C GLY A 190 27.64 -2.77 -16.50
N ASP A 191 27.94 -3.74 -15.65
CA ASP A 191 26.97 -4.39 -14.79
C ASP A 191 26.63 -3.51 -13.57
N SER A 192 25.69 -3.96 -12.74
CA SER A 192 25.41 -3.32 -11.47
C SER A 192 25.10 -4.34 -10.37
N VAL A 193 25.46 -3.99 -9.15
CA VAL A 193 25.13 -4.78 -7.95
C VAL A 193 24.08 -4.06 -7.12
N LYS A 194 23.02 -4.77 -6.77
CA LYS A 194 21.99 -4.29 -5.88
C LYS A 194 22.22 -4.83 -4.46
N LEU A 195 22.56 -3.93 -3.54
CA LEU A 195 22.89 -4.26 -2.16
C LEU A 195 21.94 -3.60 -1.17
N THR A 196 21.62 -4.28 -0.07
CA THR A 196 20.96 -3.68 1.08
C THR A 196 22.00 -2.89 1.88
N THR A 197 21.81 -1.57 1.98
CA THR A 197 22.77 -0.64 2.59
C THR A 197 22.26 -0.02 3.90
N ALA A 198 20.95 0.05 4.11
CA ALA A 198 20.35 0.66 5.30
C ALA A 198 18.95 0.07 5.59
N ARG A 199 18.37 0.49 6.70
CA ARG A 199 16.97 0.23 7.09
C ARG A 199 16.21 1.53 7.22
N TYR A 200 14.90 1.45 6.97
CA TYR A 200 13.94 2.52 7.22
C TYR A 200 13.47 2.50 8.67
N TYR A 201 13.36 3.68 9.26
CA TYR A 201 12.79 3.91 10.58
C TYR A 201 11.69 4.97 10.50
N THR A 202 10.57 4.68 11.12
CA THR A 202 9.45 5.61 11.22
C THR A 202 9.80 6.76 12.19
N PRO A 203 9.01 7.84 12.26
CA PRO A 203 9.25 8.95 13.19
C PRO A 203 9.37 8.52 14.65
N SER A 204 8.67 7.46 15.07
CA SER A 204 8.80 6.89 16.42
C SER A 204 10.11 6.11 16.66
N GLY A 205 10.98 6.00 15.65
CA GLY A 205 12.23 5.25 15.71
C GLY A 205 12.10 3.74 15.55
N LYS A 206 10.92 3.24 15.23
CA LYS A 206 10.69 1.82 14.98
C LYS A 206 11.11 1.42 13.57
N SER A 207 11.76 0.26 13.45
CA SER A 207 12.08 -0.34 12.17
C SER A 207 10.83 -0.91 11.51
N ILE A 208 10.71 -0.72 10.20
CA ILE A 208 9.66 -1.36 9.36
C ILE A 208 10.04 -2.80 9.03
N GLN A 209 11.34 -3.12 9.01
CA GLN A 209 11.87 -4.39 8.53
C GLN A 209 11.28 -5.59 9.30
N ALA A 210 10.70 -6.52 8.56
CA ALA A 210 10.07 -7.76 9.01
C ALA A 210 8.89 -7.57 10.00
N THR A 211 8.53 -6.31 10.34
CA THR A 211 7.43 -6.00 11.28
C THR A 211 6.24 -5.34 10.59
N GLY A 212 6.47 -4.55 9.57
CA GLY A 212 5.43 -3.79 8.87
C GLY A 212 4.79 -2.69 9.75
N ILE A 213 3.73 -2.12 9.22
CA ILE A 213 2.89 -1.16 9.91
C ILE A 213 1.67 -1.90 10.46
N VAL A 214 1.48 -1.88 11.77
CA VAL A 214 0.27 -2.40 12.43
C VAL A 214 -0.80 -1.33 12.35
N PRO A 215 -2.00 -1.62 11.82
CA PRO A 215 -3.06 -0.63 11.73
C PRO A 215 -3.62 -0.25 13.11
N ASP A 216 -4.15 0.96 13.23
CA ASP A 216 -4.89 1.41 14.43
C ASP A 216 -6.28 0.77 14.52
N VAL A 217 -6.85 0.39 13.36
CA VAL A 217 -8.11 -0.34 13.24
C VAL A 217 -7.90 -1.50 12.29
N GLU A 218 -7.87 -2.71 12.85
CA GLU A 218 -7.65 -3.93 12.08
C GLU A 218 -8.96 -4.41 11.44
N LEU A 219 -8.96 -4.48 10.11
CA LEU A 219 -10.04 -5.06 9.32
C LEU A 219 -9.72 -6.52 9.00
N LYS A 220 -10.77 -7.34 8.95
CA LYS A 220 -10.69 -8.71 8.45
C LYS A 220 -11.21 -8.77 7.02
N PRO A 221 -10.64 -9.64 6.15
CA PRO A 221 -11.23 -9.85 4.85
C PRO A 221 -12.68 -10.32 5.01
N ALA A 222 -13.56 -9.86 4.11
CA ALA A 222 -14.88 -10.44 4.01
C ALA A 222 -14.75 -11.95 3.76
N ALA A 223 -15.65 -12.75 4.35
CA ALA A 223 -15.68 -14.17 4.07
C ALA A 223 -15.91 -14.37 2.56
N THR A 224 -14.88 -14.80 1.85
CA THR A 224 -14.96 -15.18 0.45
C THR A 224 -15.56 -16.58 0.35
N PRO A 225 -16.44 -16.86 -0.62
CA PRO A 225 -16.81 -18.24 -0.95
C PRO A 225 -15.57 -19.11 -1.14
N ALA A 226 -15.63 -20.36 -0.72
CA ALA A 226 -14.47 -21.27 -0.70
C ALA A 226 -13.79 -21.41 -2.08
N ASP A 227 -14.54 -21.23 -3.17
CA ASP A 227 -14.05 -21.34 -4.56
C ASP A 227 -13.25 -20.10 -5.03
N ASP A 228 -13.43 -18.93 -4.38
CA ASP A 228 -12.73 -17.69 -4.72
C ASP A 228 -11.68 -17.31 -3.66
N ALA A 229 -11.49 -18.15 -2.63
CA ALA A 229 -10.51 -17.89 -1.60
C ALA A 229 -9.09 -17.95 -2.18
N LEU A 230 -8.33 -16.86 -2.00
CA LEU A 230 -6.90 -16.88 -2.29
C LEU A 230 -6.26 -18.03 -1.48
N PRO A 231 -5.32 -18.77 -2.09
CA PRO A 231 -4.61 -19.82 -1.36
C PRO A 231 -4.09 -19.30 -0.02
N ALA A 232 -4.22 -20.09 1.04
CA ALA A 232 -3.74 -19.74 2.38
C ALA A 232 -2.25 -19.33 2.37
N SER A 233 -1.48 -19.85 1.41
CA SER A 233 -0.08 -19.47 1.18
C SER A 233 0.14 -17.99 0.82
N LEU A 234 -0.87 -17.28 0.30
CA LEU A 234 -0.77 -15.86 0.01
C LEU A 234 -1.16 -14.97 1.20
N SER A 235 -1.98 -15.47 2.12
CA SER A 235 -2.34 -14.75 3.35
C SER A 235 -1.19 -14.69 4.35
N ASP A 236 -0.23 -15.60 4.26
CA ASP A 236 0.94 -15.68 5.17
C ASP A 236 2.20 -15.05 4.56
N TYR A 237 2.09 -14.39 3.40
CA TYR A 237 3.25 -13.82 2.69
C TYR A 237 3.61 -12.46 3.26
N SER A 238 4.76 -12.39 3.93
CA SER A 238 5.36 -11.17 4.50
C SER A 238 6.87 -11.22 4.36
N GLU A 239 7.56 -10.11 4.57
CA GLU A 239 9.03 -10.05 4.56
C GLU A 239 9.62 -11.07 5.54
N ALA A 240 9.04 -11.21 6.74
CA ALA A 240 9.48 -12.15 7.77
C ALA A 240 9.37 -13.62 7.37
N THR A 241 8.52 -13.96 6.38
CA THR A 241 8.35 -15.33 5.89
C THR A 241 9.26 -15.68 4.72
N LEU A 242 9.98 -14.70 4.15
CA LEU A 242 10.90 -14.93 3.03
C LEU A 242 12.17 -15.66 3.49
N PRO A 243 12.63 -16.69 2.75
CA PRO A 243 13.90 -17.35 3.05
C PRO A 243 15.06 -16.34 3.00
N GLY A 244 15.87 -16.28 4.07
CA GLY A 244 17.03 -15.42 4.15
C GLY A 244 16.73 -13.91 4.25
N HIS A 245 15.53 -13.53 4.69
CA HIS A 245 15.20 -12.12 4.92
C HIS A 245 16.13 -11.48 5.97
N LEU A 246 16.30 -10.17 5.86
CA LEU A 246 17.00 -9.39 6.88
C LEU A 246 16.12 -9.30 8.13
N ARG A 247 16.60 -9.81 9.28
CA ARG A 247 15.82 -9.75 10.53
C ARG A 247 15.53 -8.30 10.95
N GLY A 248 14.32 -8.06 11.43
CA GLY A 248 13.92 -6.79 12.00
C GLY A 248 14.46 -6.59 13.42
N ASP A 249 14.58 -5.34 13.87
CA ASP A 249 15.05 -5.01 15.22
C ASP A 249 14.07 -5.53 16.29
N ASP A 250 12.77 -5.50 15.99
CA ASP A 250 11.67 -5.91 16.86
C ASP A 250 11.03 -7.24 16.42
N GLU A 251 11.70 -8.02 15.57
CA GLU A 251 11.20 -9.30 15.10
C GLU A 251 11.22 -10.34 16.22
N GLY A 252 10.04 -10.78 16.65
CA GLY A 252 9.91 -11.83 17.65
C GLY A 252 10.37 -13.20 17.17
N THR A 253 10.53 -14.15 18.09
CA THR A 253 10.97 -15.54 17.81
C THR A 253 9.97 -16.34 16.97
N GLU A 254 8.69 -15.97 16.98
CA GLU A 254 7.61 -16.64 16.23
C GLU A 254 7.37 -16.05 14.83
N GLY A 255 8.15 -15.05 14.43
CA GLY A 255 7.97 -14.31 13.18
C GLY A 255 6.68 -13.46 13.16
N TYR A 256 6.69 -12.41 12.36
CA TYR A 256 5.48 -11.61 12.09
C TYR A 256 4.78 -12.17 10.84
N ARG A 257 3.47 -12.35 10.97
CA ARG A 257 2.63 -12.66 9.81
C ARG A 257 2.08 -11.37 9.23
N ALA A 258 2.10 -11.25 7.90
CA ALA A 258 1.38 -10.18 7.22
C ALA A 258 -0.11 -10.27 7.55
N GLY A 259 -0.80 -9.16 7.44
CA GLY A 259 -2.24 -9.15 7.45
C GLY A 259 -2.80 -9.74 6.15
N ALA A 260 -4.11 -9.64 5.98
CA ALA A 260 -4.78 -10.08 4.77
C ALA A 260 -4.78 -8.97 3.69
N VAL A 261 -4.88 -9.36 2.43
CA VAL A 261 -5.26 -8.45 1.35
C VAL A 261 -6.74 -8.12 1.49
N LEU A 262 -7.10 -6.86 1.34
CA LEU A 262 -8.45 -6.34 1.57
C LEU A 262 -9.08 -5.84 0.25
N PRO A 263 -9.68 -6.70 -0.56
CA PRO A 263 -10.25 -6.30 -1.84
C PRO A 263 -11.59 -5.56 -1.69
N GLY A 264 -12.00 -4.92 -2.76
CA GLY A 264 -13.34 -4.32 -2.91
C GLY A 264 -13.55 -3.00 -2.16
N ASP A 265 -14.81 -2.57 -2.11
CA ASP A 265 -15.20 -1.27 -1.56
C ASP A 265 -15.56 -1.31 -0.06
N GLY A 266 -15.78 -2.48 0.52
CA GLY A 266 -16.05 -2.63 1.95
C GLY A 266 -15.05 -1.92 2.84
N PRO A 267 -13.74 -2.18 2.69
CA PRO A 267 -12.70 -1.48 3.43
C PRO A 267 -12.67 0.04 3.20
N ILE A 268 -13.06 0.54 2.01
CA ILE A 268 -13.17 1.97 1.73
C ILE A 268 -14.31 2.59 2.55
N ASN A 269 -15.45 1.89 2.64
CA ASN A 269 -16.58 2.34 3.44
C ASN A 269 -16.23 2.37 4.94
N ASP A 270 -15.47 1.39 5.41
CA ASP A 270 -14.95 1.36 6.78
C ASP A 270 -13.98 2.52 7.04
N ALA A 271 -13.06 2.78 6.11
CA ALA A 271 -12.15 3.92 6.21
C ALA A 271 -12.91 5.26 6.23
N LEU A 272 -13.96 5.41 5.41
CA LEU A 272 -14.80 6.60 5.44
C LEU A 272 -15.58 6.74 6.76
N ALA A 273 -16.11 5.64 7.29
CA ALA A 273 -16.81 5.64 8.58
C ALA A 273 -15.86 6.06 9.72
N GLU A 274 -14.64 5.53 9.74
CA GLU A 274 -13.61 5.88 10.71
C GLU A 274 -13.15 7.33 10.56
N LEU A 275 -13.05 7.84 9.31
CA LEU A 275 -12.73 9.23 9.01
C LEU A 275 -13.77 10.20 9.57
N LYS A 276 -15.07 9.86 9.44
CA LYS A 276 -16.20 10.68 9.89
C LYS A 276 -16.42 10.58 11.40
N ASN A 277 -16.19 9.41 11.97
CA ASN A 277 -16.39 9.14 13.39
C ASN A 277 -15.30 8.20 13.92
N PRO A 278 -14.16 8.74 14.38
CA PRO A 278 -13.05 7.96 14.88
C PRO A 278 -13.44 7.01 16.01
N GLY A 279 -13.06 5.73 15.89
CA GLY A 279 -13.41 4.66 16.82
C GLY A 279 -14.69 3.90 16.52
N SER A 280 -15.51 4.38 15.59
CA SER A 280 -16.79 3.75 15.24
C SER A 280 -16.64 2.35 14.66
N VAL A 281 -15.63 2.16 13.80
CA VAL A 281 -15.35 0.87 13.16
C VAL A 281 -14.81 -0.14 14.16
N ALA A 282 -13.90 0.27 15.04
CA ALA A 282 -13.39 -0.58 16.11
C ALA A 282 -14.52 -1.04 17.06
N ALA A 283 -15.44 -0.14 17.43
CA ALA A 283 -16.58 -0.46 18.26
C ALA A 283 -17.53 -1.46 17.58
N ARG A 284 -17.82 -1.26 16.28
CA ARG A 284 -18.63 -2.18 15.48
C ARG A 284 -18.01 -3.57 15.41
N LEU A 285 -16.72 -3.67 15.05
CA LEU A 285 -16.02 -4.94 14.94
C LEU A 285 -15.98 -5.70 16.27
N LYS A 286 -15.81 -5.00 17.39
CA LYS A 286 -15.86 -5.60 18.73
C LYS A 286 -17.24 -6.17 19.04
N ALA A 287 -18.30 -5.45 18.69
CA ALA A 287 -19.67 -5.92 18.88
C ALA A 287 -20.01 -7.14 18.00
N GLU A 288 -19.54 -7.16 16.76
CA GLU A 288 -19.70 -8.29 15.85
C GLU A 288 -18.97 -9.54 16.36
N ALA A 289 -17.72 -9.40 16.84
CA ALA A 289 -16.97 -10.49 17.44
C ALA A 289 -17.67 -11.09 18.67
N ALA A 290 -18.18 -10.24 19.58
CA ALA A 290 -18.92 -10.70 20.76
C ALA A 290 -20.20 -11.47 20.37
N LYS A 291 -20.92 -11.04 19.34
CA LYS A 291 -22.10 -11.76 18.83
C LYS A 291 -21.72 -13.11 18.22
N ALA A 292 -20.61 -13.18 17.47
CA ALA A 292 -20.13 -14.42 16.86
C ALA A 292 -19.71 -15.44 17.93
N ASP A 293 -19.04 -15.00 19.00
CA ASP A 293 -18.61 -15.85 20.09
C ASP A 293 -19.83 -16.37 20.90
N ALA A 294 -20.82 -15.53 21.15
CA ALA A 294 -22.09 -15.92 21.79
C ALA A 294 -22.85 -16.98 20.94
N ALA A 295 -22.88 -16.79 19.61
CA ALA A 295 -23.53 -17.75 18.72
C ALA A 295 -22.79 -19.11 18.67
N LYS A 296 -21.45 -19.11 18.68
CA LYS A 296 -20.64 -20.32 18.78
C LYS A 296 -20.87 -21.05 20.10
N ALA A 297 -20.91 -20.34 21.22
CA ALA A 297 -21.18 -20.90 22.54
C ALA A 297 -22.58 -21.54 22.62
N ALA A 298 -23.60 -20.88 22.10
CA ALA A 298 -24.96 -21.39 22.02
C ALA A 298 -25.06 -22.67 21.17
N LYS A 299 -24.36 -22.70 20.02
CA LYS A 299 -24.32 -23.87 19.15
C LYS A 299 -23.58 -25.06 19.78
N ALA A 300 -22.50 -24.80 20.53
CA ALA A 300 -21.75 -25.81 21.27
C ALA A 300 -22.57 -26.37 22.46
N ALA A 301 -23.35 -25.54 23.12
CA ALA A 301 -24.25 -25.97 24.20
C ALA A 301 -25.40 -26.85 23.68
N ALA A 302 -25.95 -26.53 22.50
CA ALA A 302 -27.02 -27.31 21.87
C ALA A 302 -26.54 -28.64 21.23
N ALA A 303 -25.22 -28.82 21.04
CA ALA A 303 -24.63 -30.02 20.43
C ALA A 303 -24.10 -31.05 21.46
N LYS A 304 -24.28 -30.84 22.78
CA LYS A 304 -24.00 -31.85 23.81
C LYS A 304 -25.16 -32.85 23.87
N PRO A 305 -24.98 -34.12 23.53
CA PRO A 305 -25.97 -35.17 23.77
C PRO A 305 -26.13 -35.39 25.28
N GLU A 306 -27.37 -35.65 25.72
CA GLU A 306 -27.67 -36.16 27.06
C GLU A 306 -26.99 -37.48 27.35
#